data_dc9cc9c69fc926bf3e826b1d3bd7aa17
#
_entry.id   dc9cc9c69fc926bf3e826b1d3bd7aa17
#
_cell.length_a   1.000
_cell.length_b   1.000
_cell.length_c   1.000
_cell.angle_alpha   90.00
_cell.angle_beta   90.00
_cell.angle_gamma   90.00
#
_symmetry.space_group_name_H-M   'P 1'
#
loop_
_entity.id
_entity.type
_entity.pdbx_description
1 polymer ?
#
loop_
_entity_poly.entity_id
_entity_poly.type
_entity_poly.pdbx_seq_one_letter_code
_entity_poly.pdbx_strand_id
1 'polypeptide(L)'
;MPEKNSDFSPAVKPFNVIQPTEKEFDLFRELILKELGLIWGKEKIYLLHARVHRRLQYHQLQTFQNYYDFLQSEKNRSELQFLYNAVTTTKSGFYREKQHFEFLRSEILPELKERMIRKHLKLRFWSAGCARGEEAFNMAMEAHDFLGTKLISEGGLRILASDVNTEVLDSAVKGNYTTEQISPVPEVLRKRYFVSDSDSDKNNDVLSIRSNIRKLIQFRHFNLMASEYPIATKFQLIFCRNVLYYLDPERREQLLNKLVNHLDDQGWLVLGITESGYRLNGMQKLSYCIYRKN
;
A
#
# COMPACT_ATOMS: atom_id res chain seq x y z
N MET A 1 45.04 1.99 -44.01
CA MET A 1 43.71 1.39 -44.03
C MET A 1 43.60 0.47 -42.85
N PRO A 2 42.79 0.80 -41.79
CA PRO A 2 42.43 -0.16 -40.79
C PRO A 2 41.03 -0.70 -41.05
N GLU A 3 40.91 -2.01 -40.91
CA GLU A 3 39.72 -2.82 -41.10
C GLU A 3 38.57 -2.40 -40.17
N LYS A 4 37.39 -2.34 -40.76
CA LYS A 4 36.12 -2.16 -40.01
C LYS A 4 35.74 -3.49 -39.39
N ASN A 5 35.88 -3.62 -38.06
CA ASN A 5 35.21 -4.64 -37.27
C ASN A 5 33.71 -4.33 -37.25
N SER A 6 32.93 -5.11 -37.96
CA SER A 6 31.50 -5.15 -37.89
C SER A 6 31.10 -5.97 -36.65
N ASP A 7 30.78 -5.26 -35.56
CA ASP A 7 30.07 -5.85 -34.40
C ASP A 7 28.67 -6.32 -34.85
N PHE A 8 28.57 -7.61 -35.14
CA PHE A 8 27.30 -8.31 -35.25
C PHE A 8 26.73 -8.51 -33.84
N SER A 9 25.95 -7.54 -33.34
CA SER A 9 24.98 -7.83 -32.27
C SER A 9 23.97 -8.81 -32.87
N PRO A 10 23.77 -10.00 -32.26
CA PRO A 10 22.74 -10.93 -32.73
C PRO A 10 21.38 -10.24 -32.59
N ALA A 11 20.67 -10.06 -33.69
CA ALA A 11 19.29 -9.60 -33.71
C ALA A 11 18.46 -10.55 -32.85
N VAL A 12 18.06 -10.10 -31.69
CA VAL A 12 17.10 -10.81 -30.81
C VAL A 12 15.83 -10.95 -31.64
N LYS A 13 15.51 -12.16 -32.11
CA LYS A 13 14.23 -12.45 -32.76
C LYS A 13 13.11 -11.96 -31.84
N PRO A 14 12.09 -11.27 -32.39
CA PRO A 14 10.98 -10.83 -31.56
C PRO A 14 10.33 -12.05 -30.88
N PHE A 15 10.44 -12.13 -29.58
CA PHE A 15 9.90 -13.22 -28.78
C PHE A 15 8.39 -13.00 -28.67
N ASN A 16 7.62 -13.78 -29.41
CA ASN A 16 6.16 -13.62 -29.46
C ASN A 16 5.54 -14.43 -28.31
N VAL A 17 5.21 -13.76 -27.22
CA VAL A 17 4.47 -14.38 -26.09
C VAL A 17 3.02 -14.56 -26.52
N ILE A 18 2.57 -15.82 -26.55
CA ILE A 18 1.19 -16.18 -26.87
C ILE A 18 0.27 -15.74 -25.72
N GLN A 19 -0.93 -15.28 -26.05
CA GLN A 19 -1.98 -14.98 -25.05
C GLN A 19 -2.24 -16.21 -24.15
N PRO A 20 -2.51 -16.01 -22.84
CA PRO A 20 -2.85 -17.13 -21.98
C PRO A 20 -4.16 -17.78 -22.42
N THR A 21 -4.21 -19.10 -22.40
CA THR A 21 -5.44 -19.86 -22.52
C THR A 21 -6.28 -19.70 -21.24
N GLU A 22 -7.59 -20.04 -21.31
CA GLU A 22 -8.44 -20.01 -20.10
C GLU A 22 -7.88 -20.92 -18.99
N LYS A 23 -7.37 -22.10 -19.34
CA LYS A 23 -6.77 -23.05 -18.38
C LYS A 23 -5.53 -22.45 -17.70
N GLU A 24 -4.63 -21.86 -18.47
CA GLU A 24 -3.45 -21.19 -17.91
C GLU A 24 -3.86 -20.01 -17.02
N PHE A 25 -4.85 -19.23 -17.43
CA PHE A 25 -5.37 -18.13 -16.64
C PHE A 25 -5.96 -18.60 -15.31
N ASP A 26 -6.69 -19.72 -15.29
CA ASP A 26 -7.25 -20.29 -14.06
C ASP A 26 -6.16 -20.72 -13.07
N LEU A 27 -5.02 -21.25 -13.54
CA LEU A 27 -3.85 -21.52 -12.68
C LEU A 27 -3.35 -20.25 -11.97
N PHE A 28 -3.25 -19.13 -12.69
CA PHE A 28 -2.85 -17.86 -12.07
C PHE A 28 -3.92 -17.32 -11.13
N ARG A 29 -5.20 -17.47 -11.44
CA ARG A 29 -6.28 -17.07 -10.53
C ARG A 29 -6.21 -17.81 -9.20
N GLU A 30 -5.99 -19.12 -9.24
CA GLU A 30 -5.83 -19.95 -8.04
C GLU A 30 -4.57 -19.56 -7.25
N LEU A 31 -3.46 -19.32 -7.93
CA LEU A 31 -2.23 -18.85 -7.28
C LEU A 31 -2.42 -17.48 -6.61
N ILE A 32 -3.01 -16.52 -7.32
CA ILE A 32 -3.29 -15.18 -6.81
C ILE A 32 -4.25 -15.23 -5.60
N LEU A 33 -5.29 -16.08 -5.68
CA LEU A 33 -6.22 -16.28 -4.58
C LEU A 33 -5.51 -16.91 -3.36
N LYS A 34 -4.70 -17.92 -3.58
CA LYS A 34 -3.94 -18.60 -2.53
C LYS A 34 -2.97 -17.66 -1.82
N GLU A 35 -2.18 -16.93 -2.59
CA GLU A 35 -1.07 -16.12 -2.06
C GLU A 35 -1.52 -14.75 -1.53
N LEU A 36 -2.47 -14.11 -2.22
CA LEU A 36 -2.88 -12.73 -1.94
C LEU A 36 -4.34 -12.60 -1.49
N GLY A 37 -5.13 -13.68 -1.54
CA GLY A 37 -6.56 -13.65 -1.24
C GLY A 37 -7.39 -12.88 -2.27
N LEU A 38 -6.81 -12.48 -3.42
CA LEU A 38 -7.46 -11.62 -4.40
C LEU A 38 -8.35 -12.43 -5.34
N ILE A 39 -9.58 -11.96 -5.55
CA ILE A 39 -10.47 -12.51 -6.57
C ILE A 39 -10.19 -11.85 -7.92
N TRP A 40 -9.87 -12.68 -8.91
CA TRP A 40 -9.73 -12.27 -10.29
C TRP A 40 -10.86 -12.86 -11.15
N GLY A 41 -11.71 -12.00 -11.70
CA GLY A 41 -12.74 -12.41 -12.65
C GLY A 41 -12.15 -12.82 -14.01
N LYS A 42 -12.91 -13.60 -14.78
CA LYS A 42 -12.45 -14.11 -16.11
C LYS A 42 -12.10 -12.98 -17.08
N GLU A 43 -12.70 -11.82 -16.94
CA GLU A 43 -12.45 -10.62 -17.74
C GLU A 43 -11.03 -10.07 -17.58
N LYS A 44 -10.29 -10.49 -16.55
CA LYS A 44 -8.92 -10.03 -16.28
C LYS A 44 -7.82 -10.81 -17.02
N ILE A 45 -8.18 -11.75 -17.86
CA ILE A 45 -7.20 -12.53 -18.66
C ILE A 45 -6.27 -11.63 -19.47
N TYR A 46 -6.81 -10.56 -20.08
CA TYR A 46 -6.02 -9.58 -20.83
C TYR A 46 -5.05 -8.79 -19.92
N LEU A 47 -5.44 -8.56 -18.66
CA LEU A 47 -4.57 -7.89 -17.69
C LEU A 47 -3.40 -8.79 -17.30
N LEU A 48 -3.61 -10.08 -17.15
CA LEU A 48 -2.51 -11.03 -16.90
C LEU A 48 -1.50 -10.94 -18.04
N HIS A 49 -1.94 -11.07 -19.29
CA HIS A 49 -1.06 -10.93 -20.44
C HIS A 49 -0.31 -9.59 -20.43
N ALA A 50 -1.03 -8.47 -20.37
CA ALA A 50 -0.44 -7.13 -20.46
C ALA A 50 0.62 -6.87 -19.37
N ARG A 51 0.43 -7.43 -18.17
CA ARG A 51 1.31 -7.17 -17.02
C ARG A 51 2.46 -8.17 -16.88
N VAL A 52 2.28 -9.40 -17.36
CA VAL A 52 3.22 -10.51 -17.10
C VAL A 52 4.04 -10.89 -18.34
N HIS A 53 3.58 -10.58 -19.57
CA HIS A 53 4.29 -10.97 -20.80
C HIS A 53 5.77 -10.55 -20.84
N ARG A 54 6.11 -9.37 -20.27
CA ARG A 54 7.50 -8.91 -20.20
C ARG A 54 8.38 -9.82 -19.32
N ARG A 55 7.80 -10.45 -18.30
CA ARG A 55 8.52 -11.40 -17.44
C ARG A 55 8.77 -12.71 -18.18
N LEU A 56 7.78 -13.18 -18.96
CA LEU A 56 7.99 -14.34 -19.83
C LEU A 56 9.14 -14.08 -20.81
N GLN A 57 9.15 -12.91 -21.46
CA GLN A 57 10.24 -12.53 -22.35
C GLN A 57 11.59 -12.49 -21.64
N TYR A 58 11.65 -11.88 -20.46
CA TYR A 58 12.87 -11.78 -19.66
C TYR A 58 13.45 -13.16 -19.33
N HIS A 59 12.60 -14.11 -18.97
CA HIS A 59 12.99 -15.49 -18.65
C HIS A 59 13.03 -16.42 -19.88
N GLN A 60 12.82 -15.91 -21.09
CA GLN A 60 12.78 -16.67 -22.34
C GLN A 60 11.73 -17.80 -22.33
N LEU A 61 10.61 -17.60 -21.64
CA LEU A 61 9.49 -18.54 -21.53
C LEU A 61 8.42 -18.22 -22.58
N GLN A 62 7.94 -19.23 -23.30
CA GLN A 62 7.03 -19.04 -24.42
C GLN A 62 5.56 -19.04 -24.05
N THR A 63 5.18 -19.76 -22.97
CA THR A 63 3.80 -19.95 -22.54
C THR A 63 3.60 -19.52 -21.11
N PHE A 64 2.36 -19.21 -20.74
CA PHE A 64 1.99 -18.91 -19.35
C PHE A 64 2.10 -20.15 -18.46
N GLN A 65 1.90 -21.37 -19.01
CA GLN A 65 2.15 -22.61 -18.29
C GLN A 65 3.62 -22.71 -17.85
N ASN A 66 4.57 -22.46 -18.77
CA ASN A 66 6.00 -22.49 -18.42
C ASN A 66 6.35 -21.49 -17.31
N TYR A 67 5.73 -20.29 -17.35
CA TYR A 67 5.96 -19.28 -16.31
C TYR A 67 5.32 -19.68 -14.98
N TYR A 68 4.13 -20.28 -15.01
CA TYR A 68 3.51 -20.83 -13.81
C TYR A 68 4.40 -21.91 -13.15
N ASP A 69 4.89 -22.86 -13.95
CA ASP A 69 5.78 -23.93 -13.47
C ASP A 69 7.10 -23.34 -12.92
N PHE A 70 7.62 -22.32 -13.59
CA PHE A 70 8.80 -21.57 -13.15
C PHE A 70 8.59 -20.95 -11.76
N LEU A 71 7.43 -20.36 -11.49
CA LEU A 71 7.06 -19.76 -10.20
C LEU A 71 6.90 -20.79 -9.07
N GLN A 72 6.60 -22.06 -9.38
CA GLN A 72 6.46 -23.14 -8.36
C GLN A 72 7.81 -23.61 -7.83
N SER A 73 8.92 -23.28 -8.49
CA SER A 73 10.25 -23.70 -8.06
C SER A 73 10.75 -22.83 -6.89
N GLU A 74 11.23 -23.47 -5.82
CA GLU A 74 11.83 -22.78 -4.65
C GLU A 74 12.99 -21.84 -5.05
N LYS A 75 13.75 -22.20 -6.08
CA LYS A 75 14.86 -21.38 -6.61
C LYS A 75 14.38 -20.04 -7.18
N ASN A 76 13.13 -19.98 -7.62
CA ASN A 76 12.55 -18.83 -8.30
C ASN A 76 11.54 -18.07 -7.44
N ARG A 77 11.50 -18.34 -6.13
CA ARG A 77 10.52 -17.77 -5.20
C ARG A 77 10.52 -16.22 -5.19
N SER A 78 11.66 -15.61 -5.46
CA SER A 78 11.75 -14.14 -5.63
C SER A 78 10.92 -13.61 -6.79
N GLU A 79 10.67 -14.44 -7.83
CA GLU A 79 9.86 -14.05 -8.98
C GLU A 79 8.38 -13.89 -8.64
N LEU A 80 7.88 -14.56 -7.59
CA LEU A 80 6.52 -14.33 -7.08
C LEU A 80 6.29 -12.87 -6.72
N GLN A 81 7.32 -12.14 -6.25
CA GLN A 81 7.18 -10.73 -5.95
C GLN A 81 6.87 -9.89 -7.20
N PHE A 82 7.46 -10.22 -8.34
CA PHE A 82 7.10 -9.56 -9.61
C PHE A 82 5.66 -9.85 -10.01
N LEU A 83 5.19 -11.09 -9.81
CA LEU A 83 3.78 -11.41 -10.01
C LEU A 83 2.90 -10.58 -9.06
N TYR A 84 3.22 -10.49 -7.77
CA TYR A 84 2.45 -9.70 -6.80
C TYR A 84 2.40 -8.22 -7.20
N ASN A 85 3.52 -7.64 -7.60
CA ASN A 85 3.56 -6.26 -8.11
C ASN A 85 2.67 -6.09 -9.35
N ALA A 86 2.72 -7.06 -10.26
CA ALA A 86 1.93 -7.02 -11.49
C ALA A 86 0.44 -7.15 -11.28
N VAL A 87 -0.03 -7.95 -10.31
CA VAL A 87 -1.46 -8.27 -10.15
C VAL A 87 -2.20 -7.38 -9.16
N THR A 88 -1.49 -6.65 -8.31
CA THR A 88 -2.10 -5.74 -7.34
C THR A 88 -2.58 -4.44 -7.99
N THR A 89 -3.65 -3.88 -7.44
CA THR A 89 -4.17 -2.57 -7.83
C THR A 89 -3.62 -1.51 -6.89
N THR A 90 -2.92 -0.54 -7.45
CA THR A 90 -2.15 0.46 -6.70
C THR A 90 -2.72 1.87 -6.77
N LYS A 91 -4.02 2.00 -7.15
CA LYS A 91 -4.69 3.30 -7.27
C LYS A 91 -4.90 3.91 -5.88
N SER A 92 -4.21 4.99 -5.60
CA SER A 92 -4.28 5.75 -4.36
C SER A 92 -4.26 7.25 -4.67
N GLY A 93 -4.43 8.09 -3.65
CA GLY A 93 -4.34 9.54 -3.77
C GLY A 93 -4.47 10.23 -2.41
N PHE A 94 -3.91 11.44 -2.33
CA PHE A 94 -4.06 12.27 -1.14
C PHE A 94 -5.53 12.61 -0.87
N TYR A 95 -5.94 12.57 0.39
CA TYR A 95 -7.29 12.88 0.88
C TYR A 95 -8.41 12.08 0.18
N ARG A 96 -8.09 10.89 -0.37
CA ARG A 96 -9.14 9.97 -0.84
C ARG A 96 -10.12 9.70 0.30
N GLU A 97 -11.44 9.89 0.03
CA GLU A 97 -12.50 9.80 1.04
C GLU A 97 -12.24 10.77 2.23
N LYS A 98 -12.18 12.05 1.91
CA LYS A 98 -11.78 13.17 2.78
C LYS A 98 -12.44 13.16 4.16
N GLN A 99 -13.71 12.73 4.26
CA GLN A 99 -14.45 12.65 5.52
C GLN A 99 -13.77 11.77 6.58
N HIS A 100 -12.96 10.78 6.20
CA HIS A 100 -12.19 9.99 7.17
C HIS A 100 -11.09 10.82 7.85
N PHE A 101 -10.46 11.73 7.12
CA PHE A 101 -9.44 12.63 7.68
C PHE A 101 -10.08 13.77 8.48
N GLU A 102 -11.26 14.22 8.09
CA GLU A 102 -12.07 15.15 8.87
C GLU A 102 -12.45 14.54 10.21
N PHE A 103 -12.95 13.29 10.22
CA PHE A 103 -13.26 12.56 11.45
C PHE A 103 -12.00 12.26 12.28
N LEU A 104 -10.88 11.91 11.63
CA LEU A 104 -9.59 11.78 12.32
C LEU A 104 -9.25 13.03 13.10
N ARG A 105 -9.41 14.20 12.48
CA ARG A 105 -9.05 15.50 13.07
C ARG A 105 -10.03 15.96 14.14
N SER A 106 -11.35 15.76 13.95
CA SER A 106 -12.38 16.27 14.88
C SER A 106 -12.64 15.36 16.08
N GLU A 107 -12.51 14.04 15.91
CA GLU A 107 -12.89 13.07 16.93
C GLU A 107 -11.71 12.25 17.46
N ILE A 108 -10.93 11.63 16.57
CA ILE A 108 -9.91 10.67 16.99
C ILE A 108 -8.70 11.38 17.62
N LEU A 109 -8.15 12.40 16.96
CA LEU A 109 -6.95 13.08 17.45
C LEU A 109 -7.15 13.82 18.77
N PRO A 110 -8.30 14.48 19.07
CA PRO A 110 -8.57 15.06 20.38
C PRO A 110 -8.52 14.03 21.50
N GLU A 111 -9.21 12.89 21.35
CA GLU A 111 -9.18 11.80 22.33
C GLU A 111 -7.77 11.25 22.53
N LEU A 112 -7.06 10.97 21.44
CA LEU A 112 -5.71 10.44 21.52
C LEU A 112 -4.73 11.44 22.16
N LYS A 113 -4.89 12.74 21.92
CA LYS A 113 -4.12 13.80 22.59
C LYS A 113 -4.31 13.79 24.09
N GLU A 114 -5.56 13.65 24.55
CA GLU A 114 -5.87 13.53 25.97
C GLU A 114 -5.21 12.28 26.59
N ARG A 115 -5.28 11.14 25.90
CA ARG A 115 -4.63 9.90 26.34
C ARG A 115 -3.09 10.04 26.37
N MET A 116 -2.50 10.74 25.40
CA MET A 116 -1.05 11.05 25.42
C MET A 116 -0.66 11.85 26.66
N ILE A 117 -1.42 12.89 26.99
CA ILE A 117 -1.11 13.78 28.12
C ILE A 117 -1.30 13.06 29.45
N ARG A 118 -2.47 12.39 29.64
CA ARG A 118 -2.83 11.77 30.91
C ARG A 118 -2.08 10.47 31.22
N LYS A 119 -1.82 9.65 30.18
CA LYS A 119 -1.25 8.29 30.33
C LYS A 119 0.16 8.16 29.77
N HIS A 120 0.78 9.25 29.31
CA HIS A 120 2.05 9.24 28.59
C HIS A 120 2.07 8.24 27.42
N LEU A 121 0.92 8.07 26.78
CA LEU A 121 0.72 7.11 25.69
C LEU A 121 1.56 7.52 24.46
N LYS A 122 2.32 6.58 23.92
CA LYS A 122 2.99 6.73 22.62
C LYS A 122 2.07 6.21 21.54
N LEU A 123 1.68 7.05 20.59
CA LEU A 123 0.77 6.69 19.51
C LEU A 123 1.45 5.82 18.47
N ARG A 124 0.75 4.79 18.06
CA ARG A 124 1.11 3.87 16.98
C ARG A 124 -0.06 3.78 16.03
N PHE A 125 0.15 4.24 14.81
CA PHE A 125 -0.83 4.17 13.72
C PHE A 125 -0.37 3.17 12.67
N TRP A 126 -1.31 2.63 11.92
CA TRP A 126 -1.01 1.73 10.82
C TRP A 126 -1.87 2.05 9.60
N SER A 127 -1.23 2.25 8.44
CA SER A 127 -1.85 2.27 7.12
C SER A 127 -1.56 0.93 6.46
N ALA A 128 -2.57 0.05 6.40
CA ALA A 128 -2.49 -1.30 5.88
C ALA A 128 -2.97 -1.33 4.42
N GLY A 129 -2.08 -1.64 3.48
CA GLY A 129 -2.30 -1.45 2.05
C GLY A 129 -2.06 0.00 1.64
N CYS A 130 -0.91 0.56 2.03
CA CYS A 130 -0.61 2.00 1.92
C CYS A 130 -0.33 2.48 0.49
N ALA A 131 -0.21 1.60 -0.49
CA ALA A 131 0.16 1.90 -1.87
C ALA A 131 1.40 2.84 -1.95
N ARG A 132 1.28 3.97 -2.64
CA ARG A 132 2.37 4.96 -2.79
C ARG A 132 2.57 5.86 -1.56
N GLY A 133 1.89 5.57 -0.45
CA GLY A 133 2.09 6.24 0.83
C GLY A 133 1.23 7.47 1.08
N GLU A 134 0.38 7.91 0.16
CA GLU A 134 -0.44 9.12 0.29
C GLU A 134 -1.30 9.09 1.55
N GLU A 135 -1.90 7.93 1.88
CA GLU A 135 -2.71 7.74 3.09
C GLU A 135 -1.86 7.90 4.36
N ALA A 136 -0.71 7.23 4.42
CA ALA A 136 0.19 7.31 5.56
C ALA A 136 0.73 8.73 5.77
N PHE A 137 1.02 9.45 4.69
CA PHE A 137 1.43 10.85 4.75
C PHE A 137 0.30 11.77 5.20
N ASN A 138 -0.94 11.53 4.77
CA ASN A 138 -2.09 12.28 5.28
C ASN A 138 -2.26 12.07 6.78
N MET A 139 -2.21 10.82 7.27
CA MET A 139 -2.27 10.53 8.70
C MET A 139 -1.15 11.25 9.46
N ALA A 140 0.06 11.26 8.91
CA ALA A 140 1.22 11.93 9.53
C ALA A 140 1.06 13.44 9.56
N MET A 141 0.61 14.07 8.46
CA MET A 141 0.41 15.52 8.37
C MET A 141 -0.69 15.98 9.32
N GLU A 142 -1.85 15.30 9.33
CA GLU A 142 -2.97 15.64 10.23
C GLU A 142 -2.57 15.49 11.69
N ALA A 143 -1.91 14.40 12.05
CA ALA A 143 -1.47 14.18 13.42
C ALA A 143 -0.39 15.16 13.85
N HIS A 144 0.59 15.45 12.98
CA HIS A 144 1.65 16.43 13.28
C HIS A 144 1.09 17.85 13.45
N ASP A 145 0.18 18.26 12.58
CA ASP A 145 -0.45 19.57 12.63
C ASP A 145 -1.30 19.77 13.89
N PHE A 146 -2.06 18.72 14.28
CA PHE A 146 -2.97 18.78 15.43
C PHE A 146 -2.26 18.63 16.79
N LEU A 147 -1.35 17.67 16.90
CA LEU A 147 -0.67 17.34 18.16
C LEU A 147 0.49 18.30 18.47
N GLY A 148 1.12 18.82 17.42
CA GLY A 148 2.30 19.68 17.51
C GLY A 148 3.60 18.91 17.77
N THR A 149 4.72 19.54 17.44
CA THR A 149 6.06 18.92 17.47
C THR A 149 6.45 18.41 18.87
N LYS A 150 6.06 19.12 19.95
CA LYS A 150 6.42 18.75 21.32
C LYS A 150 5.87 17.38 21.72
N LEU A 151 4.60 17.08 21.41
CA LEU A 151 3.99 15.81 21.79
C LEU A 151 4.46 14.63 20.94
N ILE A 152 4.85 14.86 19.70
CA ILE A 152 5.29 13.79 18.80
C ILE A 152 6.79 13.55 18.82
N SER A 153 7.58 14.45 19.42
CA SER A 153 9.03 14.26 19.62
C SER A 153 9.27 13.01 20.48
N GLU A 154 10.51 12.53 20.48
CA GLU A 154 10.94 11.39 21.30
C GLU A 154 10.14 10.09 21.07
N GLY A 155 9.59 9.94 19.86
CA GLY A 155 8.81 8.75 19.50
C GLY A 155 7.37 8.77 19.99
N GLY A 156 6.82 9.93 20.35
CA GLY A 156 5.41 10.12 20.73
C GLY A 156 4.43 9.65 19.67
N LEU A 157 4.80 9.73 18.38
CA LEU A 157 4.04 9.18 17.26
C LEU A 157 4.95 8.36 16.34
N ARG A 158 4.48 7.18 15.91
CA ARG A 158 5.05 6.37 14.82
C ARG A 158 3.92 5.79 13.99
N ILE A 159 4.13 5.73 12.69
CA ILE A 159 3.15 5.20 11.72
C ILE A 159 3.83 4.05 10.97
N LEU A 160 3.22 2.87 11.04
CA LEU A 160 3.53 1.76 10.15
C LEU A 160 2.76 1.97 8.85
N ALA A 161 3.43 1.85 7.72
CA ALA A 161 2.81 1.82 6.39
C ALA A 161 3.26 0.55 5.68
N SER A 162 2.32 -0.32 5.32
CA SER A 162 2.66 -1.61 4.73
C SER A 162 1.92 -1.87 3.44
N ASP A 163 2.59 -2.52 2.51
CA ASP A 163 2.00 -3.03 1.27
C ASP A 163 2.73 -4.29 0.82
N VAL A 164 2.07 -5.11 0.01
CA VAL A 164 2.65 -6.29 -0.62
C VAL A 164 3.40 -5.94 -1.90
N ASN A 165 3.11 -4.80 -2.49
CA ASN A 165 3.73 -4.32 -3.73
C ASN A 165 4.98 -3.49 -3.41
N THR A 166 6.14 -4.03 -3.78
CA THR A 166 7.44 -3.39 -3.50
C THR A 166 7.68 -2.14 -4.33
N GLU A 167 7.16 -2.06 -5.56
CA GLU A 167 7.35 -0.90 -6.44
C GLU A 167 6.67 0.36 -5.91
N VAL A 168 5.45 0.19 -5.35
CA VAL A 168 4.76 1.33 -4.73
C VAL A 168 5.37 1.72 -3.40
N LEU A 169 5.90 0.76 -2.63
CA LEU A 169 6.64 1.07 -1.41
C LEU A 169 7.93 1.85 -1.69
N ASP A 170 8.66 1.49 -2.74
CA ASP A 170 9.85 2.24 -3.17
C ASP A 170 9.49 3.69 -3.55
N SER A 171 8.35 3.88 -4.22
CA SER A 171 7.82 5.21 -4.52
C SER A 171 7.42 5.96 -3.24
N ALA A 172 6.75 5.28 -2.29
CA ALA A 172 6.33 5.84 -1.01
C ALA A 172 7.53 6.28 -0.17
N VAL A 173 8.59 5.47 -0.12
CA VAL A 173 9.84 5.80 0.59
C VAL A 173 10.50 7.06 0.03
N LYS A 174 10.48 7.26 -1.29
CA LYS A 174 10.98 8.48 -1.93
C LYS A 174 10.17 9.71 -1.51
N GLY A 175 8.85 9.56 -1.36
CA GLY A 175 7.96 10.63 -0.93
C GLY A 175 7.89 11.82 -1.89
N ASN A 176 8.00 11.56 -3.20
CA ASN A 176 7.99 12.52 -4.28
C ASN A 176 6.68 12.44 -5.05
N TYR A 177 6.01 13.57 -5.24
CA TYR A 177 4.69 13.67 -5.87
C TYR A 177 4.61 14.88 -6.78
N THR A 178 3.85 14.78 -7.86
CA THR A 178 3.60 15.93 -8.74
C THR A 178 2.65 16.94 -8.08
N THR A 179 2.66 18.17 -8.56
CA THR A 179 1.72 19.22 -8.14
C THR A 179 0.26 18.78 -8.30
N GLU A 180 -0.05 18.04 -9.38
CA GLU A 180 -1.37 17.47 -9.60
C GLU A 180 -1.74 16.46 -8.52
N GLN A 181 -0.84 15.53 -8.17
CA GLN A 181 -1.08 14.50 -7.15
C GLN A 181 -1.35 15.10 -5.77
N ILE A 182 -0.68 16.21 -5.41
CA ILE A 182 -0.86 16.88 -4.12
C ILE A 182 -1.99 17.91 -4.12
N SER A 183 -2.64 18.17 -5.25
CA SER A 183 -3.71 19.18 -5.34
C SER A 183 -4.86 18.98 -4.34
N PRO A 184 -5.23 17.71 -3.93
CA PRO A 184 -6.26 17.51 -2.91
C PRO A 184 -5.81 17.87 -1.48
N VAL A 185 -4.50 18.03 -1.23
CA VAL A 185 -3.98 18.39 0.08
C VAL A 185 -4.37 19.85 0.41
N PRO A 186 -4.91 20.14 1.61
CA PRO A 186 -5.20 21.51 2.02
C PRO A 186 -3.98 22.41 1.87
N GLU A 187 -4.17 23.63 1.33
CA GLU A 187 -3.08 24.56 0.96
C GLU A 187 -2.13 24.83 2.14
N VAL A 188 -2.67 24.98 3.35
CA VAL A 188 -1.89 25.22 4.56
C VAL A 188 -0.93 24.06 4.84
N LEU A 189 -1.41 22.80 4.73
CA LEU A 189 -0.58 21.61 4.91
C LEU A 189 0.40 21.42 3.77
N ARG A 190 -0.01 21.75 2.54
CA ARG A 190 0.84 21.68 1.35
C ARG A 190 2.05 22.61 1.49
N LYS A 191 1.83 23.88 1.84
CA LYS A 191 2.91 24.84 2.11
C LYS A 191 3.81 24.44 3.28
N ARG A 192 3.24 23.79 4.30
CA ARG A 192 3.96 23.40 5.52
C ARG A 192 4.81 22.14 5.35
N TYR A 193 4.33 21.15 4.58
CA TYR A 193 4.91 19.82 4.58
C TYR A 193 5.50 19.36 3.25
N PHE A 194 5.35 20.14 2.20
CA PHE A 194 6.02 19.87 0.92
C PHE A 194 7.11 20.90 0.64
N VAL A 195 8.10 20.49 -0.12
CA VAL A 195 9.22 21.33 -0.54
C VAL A 195 9.58 20.99 -1.98
N SER A 196 9.89 22.03 -2.76
CA SER A 196 10.49 21.85 -4.09
C SER A 196 11.94 21.41 -3.90
N ASP A 197 12.39 20.45 -4.70
CA ASP A 197 13.81 20.08 -4.76
C ASP A 197 14.53 21.19 -5.53
N SER A 198 15.33 21.98 -4.83
CA SER A 198 15.98 23.19 -5.38
C SER A 198 17.02 22.90 -6.46
N ASP A 199 17.47 21.65 -6.59
CA ASP A 199 18.49 21.19 -7.54
C ASP A 199 17.93 20.58 -8.82
N SER A 200 16.62 20.37 -8.92
CA SER A 200 16.01 19.89 -10.16
C SER A 200 15.63 21.08 -11.05
N ASP A 201 15.93 20.97 -12.33
CA ASP A 201 15.59 21.92 -13.38
C ASP A 201 14.24 22.60 -13.13
N LYS A 202 14.15 23.90 -13.38
CA LYS A 202 12.96 24.77 -13.16
C LYS A 202 11.66 24.28 -13.84
N ASN A 203 11.71 23.17 -14.56
CA ASN A 203 10.59 22.49 -15.20
C ASN A 203 10.09 21.23 -14.44
N ASN A 204 10.61 20.91 -13.26
CA ASN A 204 10.23 19.69 -12.56
C ASN A 204 9.07 19.99 -11.60
N ASP A 205 7.86 19.59 -12.01
CA ASP A 205 6.59 19.74 -11.27
C ASP A 205 6.47 18.76 -10.08
N VAL A 206 7.61 18.37 -9.48
CA VAL A 206 7.69 17.37 -8.41
C VAL A 206 8.07 18.04 -7.08
N LEU A 207 7.28 17.73 -6.05
CA LEU A 207 7.54 18.17 -4.68
C LEU A 207 7.80 16.96 -3.77
N SER A 208 8.67 17.15 -2.79
CA SER A 208 9.03 16.15 -1.79
C SER A 208 8.37 16.41 -0.45
N ILE A 209 7.94 15.36 0.24
CA ILE A 209 7.51 15.44 1.64
C ILE A 209 8.70 15.81 2.53
N ARG A 210 8.53 16.78 3.42
CA ARG A 210 9.59 17.22 4.36
C ARG A 210 10.00 16.10 5.31
N SER A 211 11.27 16.09 5.69
CA SER A 211 11.89 15.05 6.52
C SER A 211 11.24 14.85 7.88
N ASN A 212 10.70 15.91 8.51
CA ASN A 212 9.99 15.81 9.79
C ASN A 212 8.73 14.94 9.71
N ILE A 213 8.03 14.90 8.58
CA ILE A 213 6.88 14.02 8.34
C ILE A 213 7.35 12.62 7.93
N ARG A 214 8.32 12.51 7.01
CA ARG A 214 8.86 11.22 6.55
C ARG A 214 9.40 10.37 7.71
N LYS A 215 10.08 10.98 8.69
CA LYS A 215 10.63 10.29 9.87
C LYS A 215 9.58 9.70 10.80
N LEU A 216 8.31 10.10 10.70
CA LEU A 216 7.21 9.52 11.48
C LEU A 216 6.76 8.16 10.93
N ILE A 217 7.04 7.87 9.66
CA ILE A 217 6.52 6.71 8.94
C ILE A 217 7.62 5.67 8.74
N GLN A 218 7.27 4.42 9.02
CA GLN A 218 8.08 3.26 8.73
C GLN A 218 7.39 2.43 7.66
N PHE A 219 7.94 2.43 6.45
CA PHE A 219 7.45 1.58 5.37
C PHE A 219 7.96 0.16 5.54
N ARG A 220 7.06 -0.83 5.36
CA ARG A 220 7.36 -2.25 5.48
C ARG A 220 6.66 -3.05 4.41
N HIS A 221 7.42 -3.91 3.77
CA HIS A 221 6.89 -4.90 2.85
C HIS A 221 6.41 -6.11 3.64
N PHE A 222 5.12 -6.41 3.60
CA PHE A 222 4.56 -7.71 3.96
C PHE A 222 3.14 -7.90 3.42
N ASN A 223 2.77 -9.16 3.29
CA ASN A 223 1.47 -9.58 2.81
C ASN A 223 0.45 -9.60 3.96
N LEU A 224 -0.67 -8.89 3.82
CA LEU A 224 -1.77 -8.91 4.79
C LEU A 224 -2.44 -10.30 4.92
N MET A 225 -2.21 -11.20 3.94
CA MET A 225 -2.68 -12.59 4.00
C MET A 225 -1.73 -13.52 4.76
N ALA A 226 -0.51 -13.09 5.11
CA ALA A 226 0.42 -13.92 5.89
C ALA A 226 -0.26 -14.43 7.18
N SER A 227 0.08 -15.65 7.60
CA SER A 227 -0.48 -16.26 8.82
C SER A 227 -0.23 -15.39 10.04
N GLU A 228 0.97 -14.87 10.17
CA GLU A 228 1.42 -14.00 11.25
C GLU A 228 2.05 -12.73 10.70
N TYR A 229 1.95 -11.65 11.47
CA TYR A 229 2.61 -10.40 11.15
C TYR A 229 3.83 -10.20 12.07
N PRO A 230 4.95 -9.70 11.54
CA PRO A 230 6.13 -9.39 12.36
C PRO A 230 5.90 -8.08 13.15
N ILE A 231 4.78 -8.01 13.88
CA ILE A 231 4.29 -6.83 14.59
C ILE A 231 3.93 -7.24 16.01
N ALA A 232 4.72 -6.81 16.98
CA ALA A 232 4.44 -7.03 18.40
C ALA A 232 3.60 -5.89 19.03
N THR A 233 3.52 -4.74 18.37
CA THR A 233 2.88 -3.54 18.89
C THR A 233 1.38 -3.53 18.61
N LYS A 234 0.59 -2.99 19.55
CA LYS A 234 -0.82 -2.63 19.34
C LYS A 234 -0.91 -1.19 18.80
N PHE A 235 -1.98 -0.94 18.02
CA PHE A 235 -2.19 0.34 17.36
C PHE A 235 -3.42 1.06 17.92
N GLN A 236 -3.32 2.34 18.13
CA GLN A 236 -4.46 3.18 18.51
C GLN A 236 -5.33 3.53 17.30
N LEU A 237 -4.75 3.44 16.10
CA LEU A 237 -5.45 3.71 14.85
C LEU A 237 -4.92 2.82 13.74
N ILE A 238 -5.83 2.10 13.06
CA ILE A 238 -5.55 1.35 11.85
C ILE A 238 -6.44 1.88 10.73
N PHE A 239 -5.85 2.27 9.61
CA PHE A 239 -6.50 2.47 8.33
C PHE A 239 -6.25 1.22 7.48
N CYS A 240 -7.32 0.59 6.99
CA CYS A 240 -7.27 -0.47 5.99
C CYS A 240 -8.37 -0.20 4.96
N ARG A 241 -8.07 0.67 4.02
CA ARG A 241 -9.08 1.24 3.12
C ARG A 241 -8.88 0.79 1.69
N ASN A 242 -10.00 0.43 1.05
CA ASN A 242 -10.03 0.02 -0.34
C ASN A 242 -9.17 -1.23 -0.65
N VAL A 243 -9.08 -2.14 0.29
CA VAL A 243 -8.38 -3.43 0.20
C VAL A 243 -9.34 -4.60 0.20
N LEU A 244 -10.36 -4.56 1.08
CA LEU A 244 -11.22 -5.69 1.39
C LEU A 244 -12.08 -6.15 0.22
N TYR A 245 -12.54 -5.24 -0.64
CA TYR A 245 -13.40 -5.60 -1.76
C TYR A 245 -12.71 -6.42 -2.87
N TYR A 246 -11.36 -6.48 -2.84
CA TYR A 246 -10.61 -7.36 -3.74
C TYR A 246 -10.50 -8.79 -3.21
N LEU A 247 -10.71 -8.99 -1.90
CA LEU A 247 -10.50 -10.25 -1.22
C LEU A 247 -11.74 -11.15 -1.31
N ASP A 248 -11.52 -12.45 -1.31
CA ASP A 248 -12.62 -13.39 -1.10
C ASP A 248 -13.21 -13.26 0.32
N PRO A 249 -14.46 -13.70 0.53
CA PRO A 249 -15.16 -13.49 1.80
C PRO A 249 -14.43 -14.06 3.00
N GLU A 250 -13.84 -15.25 2.89
CA GLU A 250 -13.12 -15.91 4.00
C GLU A 250 -11.85 -15.14 4.36
N ARG A 251 -11.04 -14.78 3.34
CA ARG A 251 -9.80 -14.00 3.52
C ARG A 251 -10.07 -12.61 4.08
N ARG A 252 -11.18 -12.02 3.69
CA ARG A 252 -11.65 -10.73 4.21
C ARG A 252 -11.94 -10.79 5.69
N GLU A 253 -12.68 -11.82 6.14
CA GLU A 253 -12.98 -12.02 7.55
C GLU A 253 -11.71 -12.29 8.36
N GLN A 254 -10.82 -13.14 7.86
CA GLN A 254 -9.51 -13.41 8.47
C GLN A 254 -8.70 -12.13 8.64
N LEU A 255 -8.65 -11.27 7.61
CA LEU A 255 -7.94 -9.98 7.68
C LEU A 255 -8.57 -9.06 8.73
N LEU A 256 -9.90 -8.90 8.72
CA LEU A 256 -10.60 -8.05 9.68
C LEU A 256 -10.32 -8.50 11.13
N ASN A 257 -10.38 -9.80 11.41
CA ASN A 257 -10.05 -10.34 12.72
C ASN A 257 -8.60 -10.07 13.13
N LYS A 258 -7.64 -10.19 12.20
CA LYS A 258 -6.24 -9.84 12.45
C LYS A 258 -6.06 -8.36 12.78
N LEU A 259 -6.72 -7.47 12.02
CA LEU A 259 -6.65 -6.02 12.28
C LEU A 259 -7.23 -5.67 13.66
N VAL A 260 -8.39 -6.23 14.03
CA VAL A 260 -9.01 -6.03 15.37
C VAL A 260 -8.09 -6.53 16.47
N ASN A 261 -7.43 -7.67 16.25
CA ASN A 261 -6.46 -8.22 17.21
C ASN A 261 -5.21 -7.33 17.36
N HIS A 262 -4.84 -6.55 16.36
CA HIS A 262 -3.72 -5.60 16.45
C HIS A 262 -4.11 -4.23 17.00
N LEU A 263 -5.40 -3.97 17.19
CA LEU A 263 -5.84 -2.74 17.87
C LEU A 263 -5.59 -2.81 19.38
N ASP A 264 -5.17 -1.69 19.93
CA ASP A 264 -5.20 -1.40 21.36
C ASP A 264 -6.64 -1.33 21.88
N ASP A 265 -6.84 -1.41 23.18
CA ASP A 265 -8.14 -1.17 23.78
C ASP A 265 -8.58 0.27 23.47
N GLN A 266 -9.86 0.42 23.11
CA GLN A 266 -10.41 1.68 22.59
C GLN A 266 -9.69 2.18 21.32
N GLY A 267 -9.03 1.31 20.57
CA GLY A 267 -8.41 1.63 19.29
C GLY A 267 -9.43 1.80 18.15
N TRP A 268 -9.02 2.49 17.12
CA TRP A 268 -9.86 2.87 15.97
C TRP A 268 -9.49 2.09 14.72
N LEU A 269 -10.51 1.57 14.00
CA LEU A 269 -10.36 0.96 12.68
C LEU A 269 -11.17 1.77 11.67
N VAL A 270 -10.51 2.20 10.60
CA VAL A 270 -11.13 2.92 9.48
C VAL A 270 -11.01 2.08 8.23
N LEU A 271 -12.14 1.74 7.63
CA LEU A 271 -12.25 1.01 6.37
C LEU A 271 -12.66 1.97 5.24
N GLY A 272 -12.57 1.53 3.98
CA GLY A 272 -13.06 2.31 2.84
C GLY A 272 -14.58 2.44 2.82
N ILE A 273 -15.11 3.49 2.19
CA ILE A 273 -16.56 3.77 2.16
C ILE A 273 -17.35 2.63 1.51
N THR A 274 -16.80 2.02 0.47
CA THR A 274 -17.40 0.86 -0.18
C THR A 274 -17.35 -0.42 0.66
N GLU A 275 -16.70 -0.37 1.83
CA GLU A 275 -16.47 -1.47 2.76
C GLU A 275 -17.32 -1.31 4.03
N SER A 276 -18.50 -0.69 3.94
CA SER A 276 -19.32 -0.24 5.09
C SER A 276 -20.20 -1.31 5.77
N GLY A 277 -20.33 -2.50 5.19
CA GLY A 277 -21.33 -3.50 5.59
C GLY A 277 -20.91 -4.43 6.73
N TYR A 278 -19.70 -4.30 7.28
CA TYR A 278 -19.18 -5.30 8.22
C TYR A 278 -19.66 -5.08 9.65
N ARG A 279 -20.02 -6.20 10.30
CA ARG A 279 -20.16 -6.30 11.76
C ARG A 279 -18.89 -6.94 12.31
N LEU A 280 -18.19 -6.25 13.20
CA LEU A 280 -16.93 -6.71 13.77
C LEU A 280 -17.13 -7.02 15.25
N ASN A 281 -16.80 -8.24 15.67
CA ASN A 281 -16.92 -8.64 17.07
C ASN A 281 -16.02 -7.77 17.96
N GLY A 282 -16.55 -7.28 19.07
CA GLY A 282 -15.81 -6.41 20.00
C GLY A 282 -15.58 -4.98 19.48
N MET A 283 -16.25 -4.58 18.40
CA MET A 283 -16.16 -3.24 17.83
C MET A 283 -17.52 -2.55 17.79
N GLN A 284 -17.56 -1.29 18.19
CA GLN A 284 -18.70 -0.41 17.99
C GLN A 284 -18.52 0.37 16.69
N LYS A 285 -19.52 0.33 15.81
CA LYS A 285 -19.56 1.14 14.60
C LYS A 285 -20.09 2.53 14.94
N LEU A 286 -19.31 3.58 14.73
CA LEU A 286 -19.66 4.96 15.09
C LEU A 286 -20.08 5.81 13.90
N SER A 287 -19.54 5.55 12.73
CA SER A 287 -19.85 6.26 11.49
C SER A 287 -19.65 5.35 10.28
N TYR A 288 -19.78 5.88 9.06
CA TYR A 288 -19.50 5.13 7.83
C TYR A 288 -18.09 4.53 7.88
N CYS A 289 -18.01 3.20 8.02
CA CYS A 289 -16.74 2.47 7.99
C CYS A 289 -15.72 2.85 9.07
N ILE A 290 -16.14 3.53 10.15
CA ILE A 290 -15.31 3.87 11.29
C ILE A 290 -15.80 3.10 12.51
N TYR A 291 -14.89 2.35 13.09
CA TYR A 291 -15.16 1.44 14.20
C TYR A 291 -14.24 1.74 15.36
N ARG A 292 -14.73 1.54 16.57
CA ARG A 292 -13.98 1.66 17.82
C ARG A 292 -14.02 0.34 18.56
N LYS A 293 -12.88 -0.11 19.06
CA LYS A 293 -12.77 -1.30 19.90
C LYS A 293 -13.31 -0.99 21.30
N ASN A 294 -14.13 -1.90 21.83
CA ASN A 294 -14.71 -1.77 23.16
C ASN A 294 -13.64 -1.82 24.26
#